data_e01b3ea2fcbcb965a045b6bf86cf22b5
#
_entry.id   e01b3ea2fcbcb965a045b6bf86cf22b5
#
_cell.length_a   1.000
_cell.length_b   1.000
_cell.length_c   1.000
_cell.angle_alpha   90.00
_cell.angle_beta   90.00
_cell.angle_gamma   90.00
#
_symmetry.space_group_name_H-M   'P 1'
#
loop_
_entity.id
_entity.type
_entity.pdbx_description
1 polymer ?
#
loop_
_entity_poly.entity_id
_entity_poly.type
_entity_poly.pdbx_seq_one_letter_code
_entity_poly.pdbx_strand_id
1 'polypeptide(L)'
;MNDKLYNKLLREAQKRGKRLLLEGGVAGHLAHLYDNPDLSYSDMEEILSTAARGELIGTEKTDGYNIYLSYVDGEARYARNKGDMRKGGSNTADLAARVFKGGEGVKRVYTASFRAFEKAVRSLTPEEQQMLFGSEAPIFLNTEIQGPGASNVVNYDANVLSIHSSGHKQYIEESDTVVNVKDSDVERVSQALDDVLDRFEEATADEPFSVRKTAVLQLQALGDRSILEDTLRRMNHAGFSGNMTIGQYTDMKLTPIVKRAAPSADKEVIAHIIDHMKEIKGRTNIRKVRKMLRDEQEVTAVNQLLEKNNKKKLLGEIIEPIEDAIHDFAVEMLKGLESAYILDNANELGRLRDEVATAIDKIQTYE
;
A
#
# COMPACT_ATOMS: atom_id res chain seq x y z
N MET A 1 -11.38 11.67 19.57
CA MET A 1 -11.53 10.54 18.60
C MET A 1 -11.57 9.24 19.38
N ASN A 2 -12.42 8.30 19.01
CA ASN A 2 -12.51 7.05 19.74
C ASN A 2 -11.40 6.11 19.22
N ASP A 3 -10.18 6.21 19.84
CA ASP A 3 -9.02 5.38 19.51
C ASP A 3 -9.33 3.88 19.52
N LYS A 4 -10.40 3.49 20.23
CA LYS A 4 -10.90 2.11 20.24
C LYS A 4 -11.51 1.69 18.90
N LEU A 5 -12.19 2.59 18.18
CA LEU A 5 -12.79 2.27 16.87
C LEU A 5 -11.72 2.18 15.80
N TYR A 6 -10.79 3.14 15.76
CA TYR A 6 -9.63 3.12 14.85
C TYR A 6 -8.80 1.85 15.04
N ASN A 7 -8.40 1.56 16.27
CA ASN A 7 -7.63 0.36 16.60
C ASN A 7 -8.42 -0.95 16.34
N LYS A 8 -9.75 -0.92 16.47
CA LYS A 8 -10.60 -2.05 16.13
C LYS A 8 -10.65 -2.27 14.61
N LEU A 9 -10.87 -1.22 13.82
CA LEU A 9 -10.88 -1.28 12.35
C LEU A 9 -9.49 -1.68 11.81
N LEU A 10 -8.41 -1.12 12.36
CA LEU A 10 -7.05 -1.48 12.01
C LEU A 10 -6.73 -2.95 12.36
N ARG A 11 -7.12 -3.40 13.57
CA ARG A 11 -6.93 -4.80 13.99
C ARG A 11 -7.79 -5.78 13.20
N GLU A 12 -9.00 -5.42 12.84
CA GLU A 12 -9.85 -6.27 12.01
C GLU A 12 -9.39 -6.29 10.55
N ALA A 13 -9.00 -5.16 9.99
CA ALA A 13 -8.36 -5.10 8.67
C ALA A 13 -7.04 -5.90 8.66
N GLN A 14 -6.23 -5.81 9.72
CA GLN A 14 -5.00 -6.60 9.86
C GLN A 14 -5.27 -8.10 10.09
N LYS A 15 -6.29 -8.46 10.88
CA LYS A 15 -6.67 -9.87 11.09
C LYS A 15 -7.23 -10.51 9.82
N ARG A 16 -8.02 -9.77 9.06
CA ARG A 16 -8.62 -10.22 7.80
C ARG A 16 -7.61 -10.22 6.67
N GLY A 17 -6.75 -9.21 6.59
CA GLY A 17 -5.63 -9.12 5.65
C GLY A 17 -4.57 -10.22 5.83
N LYS A 18 -4.43 -10.82 7.03
CA LYS A 18 -3.55 -11.98 7.27
C LYS A 18 -3.89 -13.20 6.42
N ARG A 19 -5.13 -13.35 5.98
CA ARG A 19 -5.55 -14.48 5.14
C ARG A 19 -5.20 -14.27 3.66
N LEU A 20 -5.12 -13.01 3.20
CA LEU A 20 -4.77 -12.66 1.81
C LEU A 20 -3.27 -12.44 1.59
N LEU A 21 -2.51 -12.16 2.65
CA LEU A 21 -1.06 -11.89 2.59
C LEU A 21 -0.19 -13.14 2.64
N LEU A 22 -0.77 -14.36 2.76
CA LEU A 22 -0.01 -15.60 3.00
C LEU A 22 0.57 -16.25 1.75
N GLU A 23 0.32 -15.76 0.53
CA GLU A 23 0.87 -16.39 -0.67
C GLU A 23 1.63 -15.41 -1.57
N GLY A 24 2.96 -15.42 -1.45
CA GLY A 24 3.93 -15.22 -2.54
C GLY A 24 3.78 -14.00 -3.45
N GLY A 25 3.30 -12.86 -2.96
CA GLY A 25 3.39 -11.57 -3.63
C GLY A 25 4.48 -10.71 -2.99
N VAL A 26 4.92 -9.66 -3.66
CA VAL A 26 5.84 -8.67 -3.14
C VAL A 26 5.34 -8.23 -1.76
N ALA A 27 6.12 -8.50 -0.71
CA ALA A 27 5.76 -8.12 0.64
C ALA A 27 5.62 -6.60 0.67
N GLY A 28 4.44 -6.06 1.00
CA GLY A 28 4.26 -4.61 1.09
C GLY A 28 3.21 -3.99 0.17
N HIS A 29 2.58 -4.76 -0.73
CA HIS A 29 1.45 -4.22 -1.51
C HIS A 29 0.30 -3.84 -0.58
N LEU A 30 -0.07 -2.55 -0.59
CA LEU A 30 -1.29 -2.06 0.04
C LEU A 30 -2.48 -2.53 -0.82
N ALA A 31 -3.37 -3.34 -0.24
CA ALA A 31 -4.58 -3.79 -0.90
C ALA A 31 -5.59 -2.64 -1.03
N HIS A 32 -6.34 -2.61 -2.12
CA HIS A 32 -7.49 -1.72 -2.23
C HIS A 32 -8.63 -2.22 -1.32
N LEU A 33 -9.56 -1.33 -0.95
CA LEU A 33 -10.72 -1.72 -0.14
C LEU A 33 -11.52 -2.86 -0.79
N TYR A 34 -11.71 -2.79 -2.10
CA TYR A 34 -12.42 -3.80 -2.89
C TYR A 34 -11.62 -5.10 -3.13
N ASP A 35 -10.35 -5.18 -2.76
CA ASP A 35 -9.57 -6.42 -2.78
C ASP A 35 -9.88 -7.32 -1.56
N ASN A 36 -10.58 -6.81 -0.55
CA ASN A 36 -10.96 -7.56 0.63
C ASN A 36 -12.33 -8.23 0.44
N PRO A 37 -12.40 -9.55 0.19
CA PRO A 37 -13.67 -10.23 -0.07
C PRO A 37 -14.62 -10.25 1.12
N ASP A 38 -14.11 -10.04 2.33
CA ASP A 38 -14.88 -10.06 3.57
C ASP A 38 -15.40 -8.67 3.95
N LEU A 39 -14.99 -7.60 3.25
CA LEU A 39 -15.46 -6.24 3.51
C LEU A 39 -16.92 -6.11 3.03
N SER A 40 -17.81 -5.76 3.95
CA SER A 40 -19.22 -5.53 3.62
C SER A 40 -19.46 -4.10 3.10
N TYR A 41 -20.60 -3.90 2.43
CA TYR A 41 -21.05 -2.56 2.06
C TYR A 41 -21.17 -1.65 3.29
N SER A 42 -21.71 -2.15 4.41
CA SER A 42 -21.85 -1.37 5.64
C SER A 42 -20.48 -0.97 6.23
N ASP A 43 -19.48 -1.87 6.17
CA ASP A 43 -18.11 -1.53 6.60
C ASP A 43 -17.51 -0.45 5.68
N MET A 44 -17.76 -0.55 4.37
CA MET A 44 -17.29 0.43 3.39
C MET A 44 -17.96 1.78 3.57
N GLU A 45 -19.28 1.81 3.77
CA GLU A 45 -20.04 3.02 4.11
C GLU A 45 -19.50 3.70 5.37
N GLU A 46 -19.18 2.94 6.43
CA GLU A 46 -18.57 3.47 7.65
C GLU A 46 -17.19 4.07 7.39
N ILE A 47 -16.33 3.39 6.62
CA ILE A 47 -15.00 3.88 6.24
C ILE A 47 -15.11 5.18 5.44
N LEU A 48 -15.93 5.21 4.39
CA LEU A 48 -16.11 6.39 3.54
C LEU A 48 -16.74 7.55 4.31
N SER A 49 -17.70 7.27 5.18
CA SER A 49 -18.33 8.27 6.05
C SER A 49 -17.35 8.86 7.05
N THR A 50 -16.46 8.05 7.62
CA THR A 50 -15.42 8.48 8.55
C THR A 50 -14.37 9.32 7.82
N ALA A 51 -14.00 8.93 6.59
CA ALA A 51 -13.14 9.72 5.72
C ALA A 51 -13.79 11.07 5.39
N ALA A 52 -15.07 11.07 4.99
CA ALA A 52 -15.81 12.29 4.64
C ALA A 52 -15.93 13.29 5.81
N ARG A 53 -15.86 12.82 7.06
CA ARG A 53 -15.80 13.68 8.25
C ARG A 53 -14.39 14.16 8.60
N GLY A 54 -13.37 13.77 7.82
CA GLY A 54 -11.98 14.11 8.11
C GLY A 54 -11.41 13.39 9.34
N GLU A 55 -12.00 12.28 9.76
CA GLU A 55 -11.61 11.55 10.98
C GLU A 55 -10.58 10.43 10.72
N LEU A 56 -10.22 10.19 9.45
CA LEU A 56 -9.20 9.23 9.08
C LEU A 56 -7.85 9.91 8.86
N ILE A 57 -6.81 9.17 9.22
CA ILE A 57 -5.43 9.50 8.87
C ILE A 57 -5.08 8.72 7.60
N GLY A 58 -4.66 9.45 6.58
CA GLY A 58 -4.16 8.90 5.32
C GLY A 58 -2.64 8.80 5.33
N THR A 59 -2.11 7.79 4.66
CA THR A 59 -0.68 7.71 4.35
C THR A 59 -0.47 7.78 2.85
N GLU A 60 0.57 8.47 2.42
CA GLU A 60 0.95 8.53 1.02
C GLU A 60 1.18 7.12 0.47
N LYS A 61 0.46 6.77 -0.61
CA LYS A 61 0.73 5.56 -1.38
C LYS A 61 1.68 5.90 -2.52
N THR A 62 2.91 5.53 -2.37
CA THR A 62 3.96 5.74 -3.36
C THR A 62 3.86 4.73 -4.52
N ASP A 63 4.36 5.10 -5.69
CA ASP A 63 4.44 4.24 -6.89
C ASP A 63 5.89 4.14 -7.36
N GLY A 64 6.57 3.11 -6.92
CA GLY A 64 7.97 2.88 -7.22
C GLY A 64 8.37 1.41 -7.09
N TYR A 65 9.63 1.17 -6.80
CA TYR A 65 10.15 -0.17 -6.55
C TYR A 65 10.22 -0.45 -5.06
N ASN A 66 9.32 -1.30 -4.56
CA ASN A 66 9.33 -1.72 -3.16
C ASN A 66 10.58 -2.54 -2.83
N ILE A 67 11.25 -2.15 -1.74
CA ILE A 67 12.40 -2.83 -1.19
C ILE A 67 12.37 -2.71 0.34
N TYR A 68 12.97 -3.68 1.01
CA TYR A 68 13.14 -3.67 2.44
C TYR A 68 14.59 -3.38 2.79
N LEU A 69 14.81 -2.46 3.72
CA LEU A 69 16.13 -2.00 4.14
C LEU A 69 16.32 -2.24 5.63
N SER A 70 17.54 -2.68 5.99
CA SER A 70 17.97 -2.85 7.36
C SER A 70 19.42 -2.43 7.52
N TYR A 71 19.87 -2.31 8.75
CA TYR A 71 21.27 -2.04 9.08
C TYR A 71 21.69 -2.96 10.23
N VAL A 72 22.58 -3.89 9.94
CA VAL A 72 22.97 -4.96 10.88
C VAL A 72 24.49 -5.08 10.86
N ASP A 73 25.09 -5.15 12.03
CA ASP A 73 26.55 -5.32 12.22
C ASP A 73 27.38 -4.28 11.45
N GLY A 74 26.92 -3.04 11.39
CA GLY A 74 27.61 -1.96 10.69
C GLY A 74 27.45 -1.96 9.16
N GLU A 75 26.59 -2.82 8.63
CA GLU A 75 26.36 -2.93 7.19
C GLU A 75 24.88 -2.74 6.82
N ALA A 76 24.62 -2.00 5.73
CA ALA A 76 23.31 -1.92 5.13
C ALA A 76 22.91 -3.25 4.49
N ARG A 77 21.69 -3.68 4.72
CA ARG A 77 21.10 -4.93 4.24
C ARG A 77 19.84 -4.67 3.43
N TYR A 78 19.70 -5.34 2.32
CA TYR A 78 18.63 -5.16 1.35
C TYR A 78 17.89 -6.47 1.12
N ALA A 79 16.57 -6.43 1.09
CA ALA A 79 15.76 -7.60 0.83
C ALA A 79 14.56 -7.26 -0.07
N ARG A 80 14.31 -8.05 -1.10
CA ARG A 80 13.13 -7.89 -1.96
C ARG A 80 11.93 -8.75 -1.54
N ASN A 81 12.19 -9.76 -0.75
CA ASN A 81 11.18 -10.73 -0.33
C ASN A 81 11.59 -11.40 0.99
N LYS A 82 10.67 -12.17 1.55
CA LYS A 82 10.90 -12.91 2.80
C LYS A 82 12.08 -13.89 2.74
N GLY A 83 12.35 -14.46 1.57
CA GLY A 83 13.49 -15.38 1.37
C GLY A 83 14.84 -14.68 1.48
N ASP A 84 14.92 -13.43 1.03
CA ASP A 84 16.12 -12.60 1.20
C ASP A 84 16.29 -12.20 2.67
N MET A 85 15.20 -11.82 3.36
CA MET A 85 15.22 -11.46 4.79
C MET A 85 15.70 -12.62 5.68
N ARG A 86 15.25 -13.86 5.41
CA ARG A 86 15.71 -15.07 6.13
C ARG A 86 17.21 -15.32 6.01
N LYS A 87 17.83 -14.79 4.96
CA LYS A 87 19.29 -14.86 4.74
C LYS A 87 20.04 -13.66 5.30
N GLY A 88 19.36 -12.84 6.13
CA GLY A 88 19.93 -11.61 6.68
C GLY A 88 20.00 -10.45 5.69
N GLY A 89 19.33 -10.55 4.54
CA GLY A 89 19.45 -9.58 3.45
C GLY A 89 20.72 -9.76 2.62
N SER A 90 20.91 -8.91 1.62
CA SER A 90 22.09 -8.85 0.77
C SER A 90 22.78 -7.50 0.95
N ASN A 91 24.09 -7.45 0.85
CA ASN A 91 24.82 -6.18 0.75
C ASN A 91 24.69 -5.57 -0.67
N THR A 92 25.19 -4.37 -0.86
CA THR A 92 25.08 -3.64 -2.13
C THR A 92 25.72 -4.41 -3.30
N ALA A 93 26.85 -5.08 -3.09
CA ALA A 93 27.55 -5.81 -4.14
C ALA A 93 26.76 -7.07 -4.57
N ASP A 94 26.26 -7.85 -3.61
CA ASP A 94 25.47 -9.04 -3.86
C ASP A 94 24.13 -8.72 -4.55
N LEU A 95 23.53 -7.60 -4.15
CA LEU A 95 22.27 -7.16 -4.74
C LEU A 95 22.50 -6.72 -6.19
N ALA A 96 23.55 -5.98 -6.46
CA ALA A 96 23.94 -5.61 -7.83
C ALA A 96 24.07 -6.85 -8.73
N ALA A 97 24.64 -7.94 -8.23
CA ALA A 97 24.80 -9.17 -9.00
C ALA A 97 23.48 -9.94 -9.25
N ARG A 98 22.53 -9.88 -8.32
CA ARG A 98 21.28 -10.69 -8.35
C ARG A 98 20.08 -10.00 -8.96
N VAL A 99 19.88 -8.73 -8.64
CA VAL A 99 18.63 -7.99 -8.91
C VAL A 99 18.64 -7.40 -10.31
N PHE A 100 19.79 -7.19 -10.88
CA PHE A 100 19.95 -6.42 -12.12
C PHE A 100 19.93 -7.26 -13.40
N LYS A 101 19.04 -8.23 -13.47
CA LYS A 101 18.55 -8.72 -14.79
C LYS A 101 17.77 -7.64 -15.56
N GLY A 102 17.45 -6.51 -14.93
CA GLY A 102 16.96 -5.29 -15.55
C GLY A 102 18.11 -4.49 -16.18
N GLY A 103 17.79 -3.61 -17.15
CA GLY A 103 18.80 -2.80 -17.84
C GLY A 103 19.63 -1.89 -16.91
N GLU A 104 20.72 -1.34 -17.43
CA GLU A 104 21.68 -0.47 -16.69
C GLU A 104 21.03 0.73 -15.99
N GLY A 105 19.86 1.22 -16.48
CA GLY A 105 19.08 2.29 -15.85
C GLY A 105 18.57 1.89 -14.47
N VAL A 106 17.95 0.73 -14.37
CA VAL A 106 17.40 0.18 -13.11
C VAL A 106 18.55 -0.05 -12.11
N LYS A 107 19.67 -0.59 -12.57
CA LYS A 107 20.85 -0.80 -11.73
C LYS A 107 21.36 0.50 -11.12
N ARG A 108 21.45 1.58 -11.92
CA ARG A 108 21.90 2.88 -11.43
C ARG A 108 21.00 3.44 -10.35
N VAL A 109 19.67 3.36 -10.56
CA VAL A 109 18.65 3.82 -9.61
C VAL A 109 18.79 3.10 -8.27
N TYR A 110 18.86 1.77 -8.27
CA TYR A 110 19.04 0.99 -7.04
C TYR A 110 20.37 1.30 -6.34
N THR A 111 21.48 1.35 -7.09
CA THR A 111 22.80 1.62 -6.49
C THR A 111 22.86 3.01 -5.84
N ALA A 112 22.27 4.02 -6.50
CA ALA A 112 22.22 5.37 -5.95
C ALA A 112 21.34 5.47 -4.71
N SER A 113 20.15 4.84 -4.71
CA SER A 113 19.27 4.82 -3.54
C SER A 113 19.91 4.10 -2.33
N PHE A 114 20.66 3.03 -2.56
CA PHE A 114 21.37 2.33 -1.48
C PHE A 114 22.52 3.14 -0.89
N ARG A 115 23.26 3.88 -1.70
CA ARG A 115 24.29 4.81 -1.20
C ARG A 115 23.68 5.89 -0.32
N ALA A 116 22.57 6.48 -0.76
CA ALA A 116 21.86 7.47 0.03
C ALA A 116 21.41 6.87 1.37
N PHE A 117 20.83 5.66 1.38
CA PHE A 117 20.45 4.97 2.60
C PHE A 117 21.67 4.70 3.52
N GLU A 118 22.75 4.13 3.00
CA GLU A 118 23.97 3.87 3.79
C GLU A 118 24.52 5.15 4.41
N LYS A 119 24.54 6.25 3.66
CA LYS A 119 25.00 7.54 4.14
C LYS A 119 24.10 8.11 5.23
N ALA A 120 22.77 8.04 5.02
CA ALA A 120 21.78 8.44 6.00
C ALA A 120 21.94 7.66 7.32
N VAL A 121 22.02 6.33 7.26
CA VAL A 121 22.12 5.49 8.47
C VAL A 121 23.45 5.68 9.19
N ARG A 122 24.55 5.91 8.47
CA ARG A 122 25.86 6.18 9.08
C ARG A 122 25.94 7.53 9.79
N SER A 123 25.03 8.45 9.53
CA SER A 123 24.91 9.71 10.28
C SER A 123 24.27 9.56 11.66
N LEU A 124 23.67 8.39 11.94
CA LEU A 124 23.01 8.08 13.19
C LEU A 124 23.97 7.57 14.25
N THR A 125 23.62 7.83 15.52
CA THR A 125 24.27 7.19 16.66
C THR A 125 23.96 5.69 16.72
N PRO A 126 24.78 4.88 17.40
CA PRO A 126 24.48 3.46 17.59
C PRO A 126 23.11 3.20 18.26
N GLU A 127 22.69 4.06 19.18
CA GLU A 127 21.41 3.95 19.89
C GLU A 127 20.22 4.18 18.93
N GLU A 128 20.34 5.16 18.03
CA GLU A 128 19.32 5.44 17.01
C GLU A 128 19.25 4.35 15.96
N GLN A 129 20.39 3.82 15.54
CA GLN A 129 20.43 2.65 14.66
C GLN A 129 19.73 1.45 15.31
N GLN A 130 19.96 1.21 16.61
CA GLN A 130 19.31 0.15 17.36
C GLN A 130 17.79 0.37 17.49
N MET A 131 17.35 1.61 17.71
CA MET A 131 15.92 1.94 17.77
C MET A 131 15.22 1.65 16.44
N LEU A 132 15.86 1.93 15.31
CA LEU A 132 15.28 1.71 13.99
C LEU A 132 15.33 0.27 13.53
N PHE A 133 16.47 -0.40 13.74
CA PHE A 133 16.74 -1.70 13.13
C PHE A 133 16.72 -2.87 14.11
N GLY A 134 16.53 -2.60 15.42
CA GLY A 134 16.53 -3.62 16.47
C GLY A 134 17.93 -4.07 16.86
N SER A 135 18.01 -4.75 18.02
CA SER A 135 19.28 -5.27 18.58
C SER A 135 19.43 -6.77 18.43
N GLU A 136 18.34 -7.52 18.61
CA GLU A 136 18.36 -8.98 18.66
C GLU A 136 17.86 -9.61 17.36
N ALA A 137 16.84 -9.01 16.76
CA ALA A 137 16.24 -9.51 15.53
C ALA A 137 16.11 -8.35 14.53
N PRO A 138 16.73 -8.44 13.35
CA PRO A 138 16.76 -7.35 12.39
C PRO A 138 15.37 -6.89 11.96
N ILE A 139 15.10 -5.60 12.09
CA ILE A 139 13.93 -4.95 11.52
C ILE A 139 14.30 -4.49 10.11
N PHE A 140 13.53 -4.91 9.15
CA PHE A 140 13.58 -4.46 7.76
C PHE A 140 12.51 -3.40 7.53
N LEU A 141 12.92 -2.16 7.35
CA LEU A 141 12.04 -1.05 7.03
C LEU A 141 11.42 -1.26 5.65
N ASN A 142 10.11 -1.07 5.57
CA ASN A 142 9.40 -1.08 4.29
C ASN A 142 9.70 0.24 3.56
N THR A 143 10.27 0.17 2.38
CA THR A 143 10.69 1.35 1.62
C THR A 143 10.32 1.24 0.15
N GLU A 144 10.30 2.37 -0.54
CA GLU A 144 10.04 2.45 -1.96
C GLU A 144 10.97 3.43 -2.66
N ILE A 145 11.59 2.95 -3.73
CA ILE A 145 12.48 3.74 -4.58
C ILE A 145 11.63 4.41 -5.66
N GLN A 146 11.61 5.74 -5.67
CA GLN A 146 10.89 6.58 -6.60
C GLN A 146 11.86 7.45 -7.40
N GLY A 147 11.52 7.74 -8.64
CA GLY A 147 12.32 8.66 -9.46
C GLY A 147 12.13 8.44 -10.94
N PRO A 148 12.72 9.26 -11.79
CA PRO A 148 12.67 9.09 -13.24
C PRO A 148 13.19 7.71 -13.66
N GLY A 149 12.30 6.89 -14.25
CA GLY A 149 12.59 5.50 -14.64
C GLY A 149 12.49 4.46 -13.53
N ALA A 150 12.05 4.84 -12.32
CA ALA A 150 11.78 3.94 -11.19
C ALA A 150 10.30 3.93 -10.78
N SER A 151 9.40 4.40 -11.62
CA SER A 151 7.95 4.40 -11.38
C SER A 151 7.24 3.47 -12.35
N ASN A 152 6.06 2.99 -11.95
CA ASN A 152 5.21 2.16 -12.79
C ASN A 152 4.18 3.01 -13.57
N VAL A 153 3.54 3.96 -12.89
CA VAL A 153 2.45 4.80 -13.42
C VAL A 153 2.73 6.29 -13.23
N VAL A 154 3.24 6.67 -12.06
CA VAL A 154 3.49 8.08 -11.69
C VAL A 154 4.88 8.49 -12.12
N ASN A 155 5.01 9.58 -12.88
CA ASN A 155 6.31 10.18 -13.17
C ASN A 155 6.72 11.08 -12.00
N TYR A 156 7.86 10.76 -11.40
CA TYR A 156 8.46 11.57 -10.35
C TYR A 156 9.59 12.42 -10.94
N ASP A 157 9.61 13.70 -10.59
CA ASP A 157 10.64 14.66 -11.04
C ASP A 157 11.93 14.57 -10.20
N ALA A 158 11.83 13.98 -9.00
CA ALA A 158 12.95 13.81 -8.08
C ALA A 158 13.17 12.33 -7.74
N ASN A 159 14.41 12.00 -7.43
CA ASN A 159 14.79 10.69 -6.92
C ASN A 159 14.61 10.66 -5.40
N VAL A 160 13.75 9.78 -4.91
CA VAL A 160 13.41 9.68 -3.49
C VAL A 160 13.43 8.22 -3.04
N LEU A 161 14.02 7.96 -1.90
CA LEU A 161 13.87 6.73 -1.14
C LEU A 161 12.87 6.99 -0.01
N SER A 162 11.63 6.58 -0.21
CA SER A 162 10.56 6.76 0.78
C SER A 162 10.52 5.62 1.76
N ILE A 163 10.57 5.91 3.06
CA ILE A 163 10.37 4.94 4.14
C ILE A 163 8.91 5.00 4.55
N HIS A 164 8.18 3.89 4.45
CA HIS A 164 6.79 3.82 4.87
C HIS A 164 6.66 3.90 6.40
N SER A 165 5.57 4.48 6.90
CA SER A 165 5.28 4.54 8.33
C SER A 165 4.89 3.18 8.94
N SER A 166 4.66 2.16 8.11
CA SER A 166 4.20 0.83 8.53
C SER A 166 4.63 -0.27 7.54
N GLY A 167 4.24 -1.50 7.82
CA GLY A 167 4.54 -2.63 6.94
C GLY A 167 5.97 -3.16 7.07
N HIS A 168 6.70 -2.72 8.11
CA HIS A 168 8.04 -3.22 8.42
C HIS A 168 8.01 -4.71 8.76
N LYS A 169 9.12 -5.39 8.51
CA LYS A 169 9.27 -6.83 8.74
C LYS A 169 10.39 -7.10 9.73
N GLN A 170 10.25 -8.20 10.46
CA GLN A 170 11.26 -8.69 11.37
C GLN A 170 11.53 -10.16 11.06
N TYR A 171 12.80 -10.54 11.01
CA TYR A 171 13.20 -11.93 10.91
C TYR A 171 13.45 -12.50 12.30
N ILE A 172 12.79 -13.60 12.61
CA ILE A 172 12.94 -14.33 13.88
C ILE A 172 13.73 -15.61 13.58
N GLU A 173 14.99 -15.65 14.02
CA GLU A 173 15.93 -16.72 13.72
C GLU A 173 15.50 -18.05 14.31
N GLU A 174 15.01 -18.06 15.57
CA GLU A 174 14.61 -19.29 16.29
C GLU A 174 13.49 -20.06 15.56
N SER A 175 12.62 -19.38 14.86
CA SER A 175 11.51 -19.99 14.11
C SER A 175 11.70 -19.99 12.60
N ASP A 176 12.80 -19.46 12.09
CA ASP A 176 13.05 -19.23 10.66
C ASP A 176 11.87 -18.54 9.96
N THR A 177 11.27 -17.54 10.61
CA THR A 177 10.08 -16.86 10.09
C THR A 177 10.31 -15.37 9.93
N VAL A 178 9.63 -14.80 8.90
CA VAL A 178 9.53 -13.36 8.71
C VAL A 178 8.10 -12.93 9.06
N VAL A 179 8.00 -12.11 10.09
CA VAL A 179 6.73 -11.60 10.62
C VAL A 179 6.60 -10.10 10.37
N ASN A 180 5.38 -9.57 10.53
CA ASN A 180 5.20 -8.12 10.65
C ASN A 180 5.76 -7.67 11.99
N VAL A 181 6.41 -6.52 12.01
CA VAL A 181 6.79 -5.84 13.26
C VAL A 181 5.51 -5.59 14.07
N LYS A 182 5.58 -5.75 15.40
CA LYS A 182 4.44 -5.53 16.31
C LYS A 182 4.03 -4.06 16.30
N ASP A 183 2.75 -3.79 16.57
CA ASP A 183 2.22 -2.42 16.54
C ASP A 183 2.99 -1.47 17.47
N SER A 184 3.37 -1.91 18.68
CA SER A 184 4.19 -1.12 19.60
C SER A 184 5.59 -0.77 19.05
N ASP A 185 6.19 -1.69 18.32
CA ASP A 185 7.48 -1.46 17.67
C ASP A 185 7.34 -0.62 16.40
N VAL A 186 6.21 -0.70 15.69
CA VAL A 186 5.90 0.19 14.56
C VAL A 186 5.81 1.64 15.03
N GLU A 187 5.12 1.90 16.15
CA GLU A 187 5.05 3.26 16.72
C GLU A 187 6.43 3.76 17.14
N ARG A 188 7.23 2.93 17.81
CA ARG A 188 8.61 3.25 18.20
C ARG A 188 9.50 3.57 16.99
N VAL A 189 9.46 2.73 15.95
CA VAL A 189 10.23 2.93 14.72
C VAL A 189 9.76 4.18 13.99
N SER A 190 8.45 4.44 13.95
CA SER A 190 7.89 5.63 13.33
C SER A 190 8.37 6.90 14.05
N GLN A 191 8.34 6.93 15.39
CA GLN A 191 8.84 8.05 16.17
C GLN A 191 10.36 8.24 15.98
N ALA A 192 11.12 7.15 16.06
CA ALA A 192 12.57 7.22 15.84
C ALA A 192 12.93 7.73 14.43
N LEU A 193 12.12 7.39 13.42
CA LEU A 193 12.28 7.96 12.08
C LEU A 193 12.02 9.48 12.08
N ASP A 194 10.97 9.94 12.72
CA ASP A 194 10.66 11.38 12.81
C ASP A 194 11.80 12.16 13.49
N ASP A 195 12.41 11.59 14.54
CA ASP A 195 13.51 12.21 15.28
C ASP A 195 14.82 12.31 14.46
N VAL A 196 14.99 11.52 13.41
CA VAL A 196 16.24 11.46 12.62
C VAL A 196 16.11 11.97 11.18
N LEU A 197 14.91 12.35 10.73
CA LEU A 197 14.67 12.75 9.33
C LEU A 197 15.54 13.90 8.88
N ASP A 198 15.63 14.96 9.69
CA ASP A 198 16.44 16.15 9.36
C ASP A 198 17.91 15.76 9.09
N ARG A 199 18.44 14.82 9.89
CA ARG A 199 19.80 14.30 9.67
C ARG A 199 19.92 13.44 8.42
N PHE A 200 18.87 12.70 8.07
CA PHE A 200 18.85 11.96 6.81
C PHE A 200 18.90 12.92 5.62
N GLU A 201 18.10 13.98 5.65
CA GLU A 201 18.10 15.00 4.62
C GLU A 201 19.46 15.70 4.51
N GLU A 202 20.02 16.13 5.63
CA GLU A 202 21.35 16.76 5.67
C GLU A 202 22.44 15.81 5.15
N ALA A 203 22.44 14.56 5.62
CA ALA A 203 23.43 13.56 5.23
C ALA A 203 23.35 13.20 3.75
N THR A 204 22.19 13.31 3.12
CA THR A 204 21.95 12.94 1.71
C THR A 204 21.85 14.14 0.76
N ALA A 205 22.11 15.37 1.23
CA ALA A 205 21.94 16.58 0.42
C ALA A 205 22.79 16.62 -0.86
N ASP A 206 23.95 15.94 -0.89
CA ASP A 206 24.83 15.80 -2.05
C ASP A 206 24.63 14.49 -2.84
N GLU A 207 23.69 13.63 -2.41
CA GLU A 207 23.37 12.39 -3.11
C GLU A 207 22.28 12.60 -4.18
N PRO A 208 22.28 11.76 -5.25
CA PRO A 208 21.19 11.80 -6.24
C PRO A 208 19.81 11.43 -5.69
N PHE A 209 19.74 10.78 -4.54
CA PHE A 209 18.53 10.37 -3.83
C PHE A 209 18.44 11.04 -2.47
N SER A 210 17.31 11.67 -2.18
CA SER A 210 16.96 12.02 -0.81
C SER A 210 16.28 10.83 -0.11
N VAL A 211 16.44 10.75 1.22
CA VAL A 211 15.73 9.77 2.05
C VAL A 211 14.66 10.50 2.84
N ARG A 212 13.40 10.06 2.70
CA ARG A 212 12.28 10.66 3.42
C ARG A 212 11.36 9.60 4.01
N LYS A 213 10.51 9.98 4.95
CA LYS A 213 9.35 9.19 5.40
C LYS A 213 8.13 9.52 4.53
N THR A 214 7.29 8.52 4.23
CA THR A 214 6.02 8.80 3.55
C THR A 214 5.16 9.73 4.40
N ALA A 215 4.50 10.67 3.74
CA ALA A 215 3.62 11.61 4.41
C ALA A 215 2.46 10.90 5.11
N VAL A 216 2.16 11.36 6.32
CA VAL A 216 1.00 10.97 7.11
C VAL A 216 0.13 12.20 7.25
N LEU A 217 -1.06 12.16 6.69
CA LEU A 217 -1.95 13.31 6.55
C LEU A 217 -3.26 13.06 7.27
N GLN A 218 -3.71 14.03 8.07
CA GLN A 218 -5.09 14.05 8.56
C GLN A 218 -5.99 14.44 7.39
N LEU A 219 -6.95 13.57 7.03
CA LEU A 219 -7.92 13.91 6.00
C LEU A 219 -8.75 15.14 6.45
N GLN A 220 -9.10 15.97 5.49
CA GLN A 220 -10.00 17.08 5.72
C GLN A 220 -11.45 16.64 5.52
N ALA A 221 -12.38 17.22 6.30
CA ALA A 221 -13.79 16.95 6.09
C ALA A 221 -14.23 17.44 4.71
N LEU A 222 -15.04 16.63 4.01
CA LEU A 222 -15.66 17.06 2.75
C LEU A 222 -16.57 18.28 2.99
N GLY A 223 -16.39 19.31 2.20
CA GLY A 223 -17.27 20.48 2.20
C GLY A 223 -18.66 20.16 1.66
N ASP A 224 -18.76 19.22 0.72
CA ASP A 224 -20.01 18.77 0.10
C ASP A 224 -20.24 17.27 0.38
N ARG A 225 -21.23 16.97 1.21
CA ARG A 225 -21.63 15.61 1.55
C ARG A 225 -22.35 14.87 0.42
N SER A 226 -22.81 15.58 -0.62
CA SER A 226 -23.46 14.95 -1.77
C SER A 226 -22.54 13.98 -2.50
N ILE A 227 -21.22 14.19 -2.42
CA ILE A 227 -20.18 13.31 -2.97
C ILE A 227 -20.26 11.92 -2.35
N LEU A 228 -20.34 11.85 -1.00
CA LEU A 228 -20.50 10.58 -0.28
C LEU A 228 -21.81 9.89 -0.67
N GLU A 229 -22.91 10.64 -0.69
CA GLU A 229 -24.23 10.12 -1.04
C GLU A 229 -24.26 9.58 -2.47
N ASP A 230 -23.61 10.26 -3.42
CA ASP A 230 -23.47 9.78 -4.80
C ASP A 230 -22.66 8.50 -4.88
N THR A 231 -21.54 8.44 -4.18
CA THR A 231 -20.68 7.25 -4.11
C THR A 231 -21.47 6.03 -3.61
N LEU A 232 -22.15 6.17 -2.48
CA LEU A 232 -22.98 5.10 -1.89
C LEU A 232 -24.13 4.71 -2.82
N ARG A 233 -24.76 5.69 -3.47
CA ARG A 233 -25.83 5.43 -4.45
C ARG A 233 -25.31 4.62 -5.65
N ARG A 234 -24.15 4.96 -6.20
CA ARG A 234 -23.54 4.23 -7.32
C ARG A 234 -23.23 2.78 -6.96
N MET A 235 -22.67 2.52 -5.78
CA MET A 235 -22.42 1.17 -5.29
C MET A 235 -23.74 0.38 -5.14
N ASN A 236 -24.79 1.01 -4.58
CA ASN A 236 -26.10 0.42 -4.49
C ASN A 236 -26.72 0.07 -5.87
N HIS A 237 -26.59 0.98 -6.85
CA HIS A 237 -27.06 0.72 -8.22
C HIS A 237 -26.31 -0.42 -8.90
N ALA A 238 -25.04 -0.63 -8.57
CA ALA A 238 -24.26 -1.80 -9.00
C ALA A 238 -24.78 -3.12 -8.37
N GLY A 239 -25.61 -3.02 -7.33
CA GLY A 239 -26.15 -4.16 -6.57
C GLY A 239 -25.31 -4.56 -5.37
N PHE A 240 -24.38 -3.70 -4.96
CA PHE A 240 -23.61 -3.86 -3.74
C PHE A 240 -24.22 -3.02 -2.63
N SER A 241 -24.89 -3.66 -1.66
CA SER A 241 -25.69 -2.96 -0.66
C SER A 241 -25.90 -3.76 0.62
N GLY A 242 -26.29 -3.11 1.69
CA GLY A 242 -26.63 -3.70 2.98
C GLY A 242 -25.44 -4.38 3.64
N ASN A 243 -25.60 -5.62 4.07
CA ASN A 243 -24.52 -6.41 4.68
C ASN A 243 -23.80 -7.33 3.68
N MET A 244 -24.03 -7.12 2.37
CA MET A 244 -23.36 -7.91 1.35
C MET A 244 -21.85 -7.65 1.38
N THR A 245 -21.05 -8.70 1.36
CA THR A 245 -19.60 -8.56 1.23
C THR A 245 -19.16 -8.48 -0.23
N ILE A 246 -17.96 -7.98 -0.50
CA ILE A 246 -17.35 -7.96 -1.85
C ILE A 246 -17.31 -9.37 -2.43
N GLY A 247 -17.00 -10.39 -1.61
CA GLY A 247 -17.01 -11.79 -2.03
C GLY A 247 -18.40 -12.25 -2.47
N GLN A 248 -19.44 -11.93 -1.71
CA GLN A 248 -20.82 -12.25 -2.05
C GLN A 248 -21.31 -11.50 -3.30
N TYR A 249 -20.95 -10.23 -3.43
CA TYR A 249 -21.23 -9.43 -4.63
C TYR A 249 -20.60 -10.07 -5.86
N THR A 250 -19.33 -10.46 -5.77
CA THR A 250 -18.60 -11.15 -6.86
C THR A 250 -19.27 -12.48 -7.20
N ASP A 251 -19.66 -13.28 -6.22
CA ASP A 251 -20.36 -14.56 -6.41
C ASP A 251 -21.73 -14.35 -7.11
N MET A 252 -22.46 -13.34 -6.70
CA MET A 252 -23.73 -12.97 -7.31
C MET A 252 -23.58 -12.63 -8.80
N LYS A 253 -22.53 -11.86 -9.15
CA LYS A 253 -22.25 -11.47 -10.55
C LYS A 253 -21.69 -12.60 -11.38
N LEU A 254 -20.86 -13.47 -10.82
CA LEU A 254 -20.26 -14.63 -11.52
C LEU A 254 -21.29 -15.76 -11.76
N THR A 255 -22.22 -15.96 -10.85
CA THR A 255 -23.19 -17.06 -10.94
C THR A 255 -23.92 -17.14 -12.30
N PRO A 256 -24.54 -16.08 -12.84
CA PRO A 256 -25.19 -16.15 -14.15
C PRO A 256 -24.22 -16.39 -15.31
N ILE A 257 -22.98 -15.96 -15.20
CA ILE A 257 -21.93 -16.15 -16.21
C ILE A 257 -21.54 -17.62 -16.27
N VAL A 258 -21.24 -18.21 -15.10
CA VAL A 258 -20.90 -19.62 -14.98
C VAL A 258 -22.07 -20.52 -15.41
N LYS A 259 -23.31 -20.19 -15.01
CA LYS A 259 -24.52 -20.91 -15.45
C LYS A 259 -24.70 -20.90 -16.96
N ARG A 260 -24.33 -19.80 -17.63
CA ARG A 260 -24.39 -19.72 -19.10
C ARG A 260 -23.33 -20.58 -19.76
N ALA A 261 -22.13 -20.68 -19.15
CA ALA A 261 -21.03 -21.50 -19.64
C ALA A 261 -21.23 -23.01 -19.35
N ALA A 262 -21.92 -23.35 -18.28
CA ALA A 262 -22.20 -24.71 -17.85
C ALA A 262 -23.67 -24.86 -17.40
N PRO A 263 -24.62 -24.85 -18.33
CA PRO A 263 -26.06 -24.87 -18.00
C PRO A 263 -26.51 -26.20 -17.34
N SER A 264 -25.81 -27.34 -17.57
CA SER A 264 -26.12 -28.62 -16.95
C SER A 264 -25.50 -28.79 -15.55
N ALA A 265 -24.62 -27.88 -15.13
CA ALA A 265 -23.93 -27.97 -13.86
C ALA A 265 -24.89 -27.72 -12.68
N ASP A 266 -24.77 -28.53 -11.63
CA ASP A 266 -25.48 -28.30 -10.38
C ASP A 266 -24.87 -27.15 -9.56
N LYS A 267 -25.53 -26.82 -8.44
CA LYS A 267 -25.10 -25.69 -7.60
C LYS A 267 -23.69 -25.86 -7.02
N GLU A 268 -23.31 -27.09 -6.69
CA GLU A 268 -21.99 -27.37 -6.08
C GLU A 268 -20.88 -27.21 -7.11
N VAL A 269 -21.10 -27.67 -8.32
CA VAL A 269 -20.18 -27.50 -9.44
C VAL A 269 -20.02 -26.02 -9.80
N ILE A 270 -21.13 -25.25 -9.84
CA ILE A 270 -21.10 -23.82 -10.09
C ILE A 270 -20.30 -23.10 -9.01
N ALA A 271 -20.54 -23.37 -7.72
CA ALA A 271 -19.81 -22.77 -6.62
C ALA A 271 -18.31 -23.08 -6.71
N HIS A 272 -17.97 -24.34 -7.03
CA HIS A 272 -16.58 -24.75 -7.21
C HIS A 272 -15.87 -24.03 -8.37
N ILE A 273 -16.56 -23.81 -9.49
CA ILE A 273 -16.02 -23.02 -10.61
C ILE A 273 -15.79 -21.56 -10.16
N ILE A 274 -16.75 -20.94 -9.48
CA ILE A 274 -16.64 -19.57 -8.97
C ILE A 274 -15.45 -19.42 -8.00
N ASP A 275 -15.25 -20.37 -7.10
CA ASP A 275 -14.09 -20.35 -6.19
C ASP A 275 -12.77 -20.37 -6.97
N HIS A 276 -12.68 -21.19 -8.00
CA HIS A 276 -11.50 -21.20 -8.89
C HIS A 276 -11.36 -19.92 -9.72
N MET A 277 -12.44 -19.24 -10.04
CA MET A 277 -12.38 -17.92 -10.70
C MET A 277 -11.81 -16.85 -9.76
N LYS A 278 -12.12 -16.90 -8.48
CA LYS A 278 -11.61 -15.95 -7.46
C LYS A 278 -10.14 -16.20 -7.10
N GLU A 279 -9.61 -17.40 -7.30
CA GLU A 279 -8.20 -17.72 -7.07
C GLU A 279 -7.30 -17.13 -8.16
N ILE A 280 -6.81 -15.88 -7.98
CA ILE A 280 -5.94 -15.20 -8.95
C ILE A 280 -4.54 -15.85 -8.98
N LYS A 281 -4.06 -16.40 -7.85
CA LYS A 281 -2.73 -16.98 -7.67
C LYS A 281 -2.84 -18.48 -7.45
N GLY A 282 -2.92 -19.24 -8.51
CA GLY A 282 -2.85 -20.69 -8.43
C GLY A 282 -3.00 -21.30 -9.81
N ARG A 283 -2.41 -22.46 -10.04
CA ARG A 283 -2.78 -23.31 -11.19
C ARG A 283 -4.15 -23.87 -10.89
N THR A 284 -5.19 -23.29 -11.47
CA THR A 284 -6.53 -23.85 -11.45
C THR A 284 -6.45 -25.34 -11.80
N ASN A 285 -6.95 -26.20 -10.93
CA ASN A 285 -6.97 -27.62 -11.22
C ASN A 285 -8.10 -27.94 -12.22
N ILE A 286 -7.90 -27.50 -13.45
CA ILE A 286 -8.81 -27.71 -14.58
C ILE A 286 -9.22 -29.18 -14.70
N ARG A 287 -8.33 -30.12 -14.30
CA ARG A 287 -8.66 -31.55 -14.33
C ARG A 287 -9.79 -31.92 -13.35
N LYS A 288 -9.91 -31.23 -12.22
CA LYS A 288 -10.99 -31.45 -11.25
C LYS A 288 -12.31 -30.94 -11.82
N VAL A 289 -12.32 -29.74 -12.40
CA VAL A 289 -13.50 -29.16 -13.06
C VAL A 289 -13.98 -30.05 -14.24
N ARG A 290 -13.06 -30.53 -15.08
CA ARG A 290 -13.39 -31.44 -16.17
C ARG A 290 -14.09 -32.76 -15.74
N LYS A 291 -13.76 -33.25 -14.56
CA LYS A 291 -14.42 -34.45 -14.02
C LYS A 291 -15.83 -34.20 -13.51
N MET A 292 -16.16 -32.96 -13.21
CA MET A 292 -17.46 -32.55 -12.69
C MET A 292 -18.46 -32.20 -13.81
N LEU A 293 -17.97 -31.78 -14.98
CA LEU A 293 -18.77 -31.47 -16.15
C LEU A 293 -18.85 -32.70 -17.07
N ARG A 294 -20.05 -32.95 -17.62
CA ARG A 294 -20.31 -34.12 -18.50
C ARG A 294 -20.25 -33.76 -19.99
N ASP A 295 -20.48 -32.51 -20.32
CA ASP A 295 -20.52 -31.99 -21.69
C ASP A 295 -19.16 -31.38 -22.09
N GLU A 296 -18.59 -31.77 -23.21
CA GLU A 296 -17.31 -31.22 -23.68
C GLU A 296 -17.39 -29.77 -24.11
N GLN A 297 -18.55 -29.29 -24.56
CA GLN A 297 -18.75 -27.88 -24.90
C GLN A 297 -18.73 -27.05 -23.63
N GLU A 298 -19.39 -27.51 -22.55
CA GLU A 298 -19.34 -26.86 -21.23
C GLU A 298 -17.91 -26.85 -20.66
N VAL A 299 -17.19 -27.98 -20.78
CA VAL A 299 -15.76 -28.03 -20.37
C VAL A 299 -14.93 -27.00 -21.13
N THR A 300 -15.16 -26.84 -22.43
CA THR A 300 -14.44 -25.85 -23.23
C THR A 300 -14.78 -24.41 -22.80
N ALA A 301 -16.07 -24.11 -22.63
CA ALA A 301 -16.52 -22.78 -22.20
C ALA A 301 -15.99 -22.42 -20.81
N VAL A 302 -16.05 -23.34 -19.85
CA VAL A 302 -15.51 -23.11 -18.49
C VAL A 302 -13.98 -22.97 -18.51
N ASN A 303 -13.27 -23.74 -19.33
CA ASN A 303 -11.82 -23.58 -19.48
C ASN A 303 -11.45 -22.18 -19.99
N GLN A 304 -12.21 -21.62 -20.94
CA GLN A 304 -12.02 -20.24 -21.40
C GLN A 304 -12.24 -19.21 -20.29
N LEU A 305 -13.27 -19.39 -19.44
CA LEU A 305 -13.48 -18.52 -18.27
C LEU A 305 -12.34 -18.61 -17.26
N LEU A 306 -11.76 -19.80 -17.07
CA LEU A 306 -10.69 -20.06 -16.12
C LEU A 306 -9.29 -19.69 -16.65
N GLU A 307 -9.14 -19.29 -17.90
CA GLU A 307 -7.89 -18.75 -18.41
C GLU A 307 -7.51 -17.48 -17.65
N LYS A 308 -6.23 -17.37 -17.28
CA LYS A 308 -5.73 -16.30 -16.41
C LYS A 308 -6.14 -14.90 -16.85
N ASN A 309 -6.01 -14.61 -18.16
CA ASN A 309 -6.32 -13.28 -18.69
C ASN A 309 -7.83 -12.99 -18.69
N ASN A 310 -8.63 -13.97 -19.12
CA ASN A 310 -10.08 -13.85 -19.14
C ASN A 310 -10.64 -13.69 -17.73
N LYS A 311 -10.14 -14.50 -16.80
CA LYS A 311 -10.50 -14.45 -15.39
C LYS A 311 -10.19 -13.08 -14.79
N LYS A 312 -8.96 -12.55 -15.01
CA LYS A 312 -8.55 -11.24 -14.51
C LYS A 312 -9.44 -10.12 -15.10
N LYS A 313 -9.69 -10.16 -16.40
CA LYS A 313 -10.53 -9.19 -17.09
C LYS A 313 -11.95 -9.19 -16.52
N LEU A 314 -12.57 -10.36 -16.41
CA LEU A 314 -13.95 -10.50 -15.93
C LEU A 314 -14.10 -10.07 -14.47
N LEU A 315 -13.16 -10.41 -13.59
CA LEU A 315 -13.18 -9.96 -12.20
C LEU A 315 -13.01 -8.44 -12.11
N GLY A 316 -12.16 -7.85 -12.97
CA GLY A 316 -12.03 -6.41 -13.08
C GLY A 316 -13.35 -5.75 -13.48
N GLU A 317 -13.99 -6.19 -14.55
CA GLU A 317 -15.29 -5.68 -15.03
C GLU A 317 -16.41 -5.78 -13.96
N ILE A 318 -16.36 -6.81 -13.12
CA ILE A 318 -17.33 -6.97 -12.02
C ILE A 318 -17.10 -5.93 -10.92
N ILE A 319 -15.85 -5.64 -10.58
CA ILE A 319 -15.49 -4.74 -9.49
C ILE A 319 -15.46 -3.27 -9.93
N GLU A 320 -15.23 -2.99 -11.22
CA GLU A 320 -15.10 -1.65 -11.80
C GLU A 320 -16.15 -0.64 -11.29
N PRO A 321 -17.47 -0.94 -11.20
CA PRO A 321 -18.44 0.03 -10.71
C PRO A 321 -18.25 0.46 -9.24
N ILE A 322 -17.67 -0.43 -8.42
CA ILE A 322 -17.33 -0.13 -7.01
C ILE A 322 -16.01 0.63 -6.96
N GLU A 323 -15.03 0.19 -7.74
CA GLU A 323 -13.72 0.83 -7.88
C GLU A 323 -13.87 2.27 -8.33
N ASP A 324 -14.63 2.54 -9.40
CA ASP A 324 -14.88 3.88 -9.93
C ASP A 324 -15.56 4.80 -8.91
N ALA A 325 -16.55 4.26 -8.17
CA ALA A 325 -17.23 5.05 -7.16
C ALA A 325 -16.29 5.47 -6.02
N ILE A 326 -15.43 4.55 -5.55
CA ILE A 326 -14.44 4.82 -4.51
C ILE A 326 -13.33 5.75 -5.03
N HIS A 327 -12.89 5.56 -6.27
CA HIS A 327 -11.87 6.39 -6.90
C HIS A 327 -12.33 7.85 -6.98
N ASP A 328 -13.54 8.10 -7.49
CA ASP A 328 -14.08 9.46 -7.62
C ASP A 328 -14.22 10.13 -6.24
N PHE A 329 -14.69 9.38 -5.23
CA PHE A 329 -14.70 9.86 -3.84
C PHE A 329 -13.29 10.25 -3.36
N ALA A 330 -12.29 9.40 -3.60
CA ALA A 330 -10.91 9.66 -3.20
C ALA A 330 -10.33 10.89 -3.88
N VAL A 331 -10.63 11.11 -5.16
CA VAL A 331 -10.22 12.31 -5.92
C VAL A 331 -10.78 13.58 -5.27
N GLU A 332 -12.03 13.59 -4.85
CA GLU A 332 -12.62 14.75 -4.18
C GLU A 332 -12.04 14.98 -2.79
N MET A 333 -11.73 13.91 -2.05
CA MET A 333 -11.00 14.03 -0.78
C MET A 333 -9.60 14.64 -0.98
N LEU A 334 -8.88 14.25 -2.02
CA LEU A 334 -7.55 14.79 -2.35
C LEU A 334 -7.60 16.27 -2.75
N LYS A 335 -8.60 16.70 -3.51
CA LYS A 335 -8.82 18.12 -3.84
C LYS A 335 -9.05 18.96 -2.58
N GLY A 336 -9.77 18.42 -1.60
CA GLY A 336 -9.95 19.06 -0.30
C GLY A 336 -8.61 19.25 0.45
N LEU A 337 -7.77 18.22 0.47
CA LEU A 337 -6.43 18.29 1.06
C LEU A 337 -5.52 19.31 0.35
N GLU A 338 -5.49 19.31 -0.98
CA GLU A 338 -4.71 20.28 -1.77
C GLU A 338 -5.13 21.70 -1.45
N SER A 339 -6.43 21.97 -1.41
CA SER A 339 -6.97 23.29 -1.11
C SER A 339 -6.61 23.76 0.30
N ALA A 340 -6.69 22.86 1.30
CA ALA A 340 -6.30 23.15 2.68
C ALA A 340 -4.80 23.45 2.79
N TYR A 341 -3.96 22.62 2.14
CA TYR A 341 -2.51 22.81 2.13
C TYR A 341 -2.09 24.14 1.49
N ILE A 342 -2.71 24.54 0.39
CA ILE A 342 -2.45 25.82 -0.28
C ILE A 342 -2.86 26.97 0.63
N LEU A 343 -4.01 26.87 1.30
CA LEU A 343 -4.51 27.90 2.21
C LEU A 343 -3.60 28.07 3.44
N ASP A 344 -3.17 26.96 4.03
CA ASP A 344 -2.27 26.97 5.20
C ASP A 344 -0.92 27.61 4.84
N ASN A 345 -0.33 27.26 3.70
CA ASN A 345 0.92 27.85 3.24
C ASN A 345 0.75 29.34 2.90
N ALA A 346 -0.38 29.75 2.33
CA ALA A 346 -0.66 31.15 2.05
C ALA A 346 -0.80 31.97 3.36
N ASN A 347 -1.45 31.38 4.35
CA ASN A 347 -1.56 32.00 5.69
C ASN A 347 -0.21 32.12 6.38
N GLU A 348 0.63 31.08 6.31
CA GLU A 348 2.00 31.09 6.88
C GLU A 348 2.87 32.16 6.21
N LEU A 349 2.85 32.23 4.87
CA LEU A 349 3.55 33.28 4.12
C LEU A 349 3.04 34.66 4.46
N GLY A 350 1.72 34.84 4.66
CA GLY A 350 1.10 36.09 5.12
C GLY A 350 1.64 36.50 6.50
N ARG A 351 1.69 35.56 7.44
CA ARG A 351 2.22 35.78 8.80
C ARG A 351 3.70 36.19 8.78
N LEU A 352 4.54 35.46 8.04
CA LEU A 352 5.96 35.76 7.89
C LEU A 352 6.19 37.14 7.27
N ARG A 353 5.42 37.55 6.27
CA ARG A 353 5.48 38.89 5.68
C ARG A 353 5.19 39.97 6.72
N ASP A 354 4.16 39.77 7.54
CA ASP A 354 3.75 40.76 8.57
C ASP A 354 4.77 40.82 9.71
N GLU A 355 5.41 39.70 10.07
CA GLU A 355 6.53 39.67 11.03
C GLU A 355 7.76 40.43 10.51
N VAL A 356 8.12 40.23 9.23
CA VAL A 356 9.22 40.97 8.59
C VAL A 356 8.92 42.47 8.53
N ALA A 357 7.71 42.86 8.12
CA ALA A 357 7.29 44.27 8.12
C ALA A 357 7.41 44.91 9.50
N THR A 358 6.95 44.21 10.54
CA THR A 358 7.06 44.66 11.93
C THR A 358 8.53 44.83 12.40
N ALA A 359 9.41 43.89 11.95
CA ALA A 359 10.83 43.99 12.26
C ALA A 359 11.50 45.19 11.57
N ILE A 360 11.14 45.48 10.32
CA ILE A 360 11.63 46.67 9.58
C ILE A 360 11.20 47.96 10.24
N ASP A 361 9.93 48.08 10.64
CA ASP A 361 9.41 49.27 11.35
C ASP A 361 10.14 49.50 12.66
N LYS A 362 10.46 48.46 13.42
CA LYS A 362 11.27 48.55 14.64
C LYS A 362 12.68 49.05 14.36
N ILE A 363 13.32 48.62 13.29
CA ILE A 363 14.66 49.09 12.92
C ILE A 363 14.62 50.58 12.55
N GLN A 364 13.62 51.02 11.79
CA GLN A 364 13.47 52.43 11.39
C GLN A 364 13.14 53.39 12.56
N THR A 365 12.60 52.87 13.66
CA THR A 365 12.33 53.66 14.86
C THR A 365 13.55 53.80 15.78
N TYR A 366 14.66 53.14 15.49
CA TYR A 366 15.94 53.25 16.22
C TYR A 366 16.98 54.15 15.51
N GLU A 367 16.71 54.66 14.31
CA GLU A 367 17.49 55.72 13.65
C GLU A 367 16.92 57.11 13.94
#